data_9065626b79ae5c187cd058a9630cdb45
#
_entry.id   9065626b79ae5c187cd058a9630cdb45
#
_cell.length_a   1.000
_cell.length_b   1.000
_cell.length_c   1.000
_cell.angle_alpha   90.00
_cell.angle_beta   90.00
_cell.angle_gamma   90.00
#
_symmetry.space_group_name_H-M   'P 1'
#
loop_
_entity.id
_entity.type
_entity.pdbx_description
1 polymer ?
#
loop_
_entity_poly.entity_id
_entity_poly.type
_entity_poly.pdbx_seq_one_letter_code
_entity_poly.pdbx_strand_id
1 'polypeptide(L)'
;MITSPTSLFEISEVLKAMGTDADKVNAWFVSVDPERDTAAAMKDYLSSFDPHLKGLTGEPAAVAKVISAYRVYARKVPLKDGDYTMDHTALIYLMDRDGNFVAPFNLKRTPEEAAKDLKRYL
;
A
#
# COMPACT_ATOMS: atom_id res chain seq x y z
N MET A 1 5.21 1.34 -11.08
CA MET A 1 4.37 1.57 -9.89
C MET A 1 3.02 2.10 -10.29
N ILE A 2 2.00 1.63 -9.68
CA ILE A 2 0.62 1.93 -10.05
C ILE A 2 -0.13 2.71 -8.99
N THR A 3 0.41 2.84 -7.77
CA THR A 3 -0.23 3.63 -6.74
C THR A 3 0.14 5.10 -6.84
N SER A 4 -0.67 5.95 -6.23
CA SER A 4 -0.42 7.38 -6.17
C SER A 4 0.74 7.68 -5.21
N PRO A 5 1.77 8.43 -5.64
CA PRO A 5 2.80 8.92 -4.71
C PRO A 5 2.20 9.73 -3.55
N THR A 6 1.08 10.40 -3.78
CA THR A 6 0.36 11.15 -2.76
C THR A 6 -0.09 10.26 -1.60
N SER A 7 -0.64 9.07 -1.90
CA SER A 7 -1.07 8.13 -0.87
C SER A 7 0.09 7.63 -0.02
N LEU A 8 1.23 7.31 -0.64
CA LEU A 8 2.43 6.88 0.08
C LEU A 8 3.00 8.00 0.94
N PHE A 9 2.96 9.23 0.45
CA PHE A 9 3.36 10.40 1.22
C PHE A 9 2.45 10.58 2.45
N GLU A 10 1.14 10.50 2.27
CA GLU A 10 0.17 10.64 3.35
C GLU A 10 0.35 9.56 4.42
N ILE A 11 0.56 8.31 4.03
CA ILE A 11 0.84 7.22 4.97
C ILE A 11 2.14 7.48 5.72
N SER A 12 3.17 7.97 5.03
CA SER A 12 4.44 8.32 5.66
C SER A 12 4.26 9.39 6.72
N GLU A 13 3.42 10.40 6.46
CA GLU A 13 3.13 11.44 7.45
C GLU A 13 2.37 10.89 8.66
N VAL A 14 1.46 9.93 8.46
CA VAL A 14 0.75 9.26 9.55
C VAL A 14 1.74 8.48 10.43
N LEU A 15 2.63 7.71 9.81
CA LEU A 15 3.64 6.93 10.54
C LEU A 15 4.59 7.84 11.33
N LYS A 16 4.97 8.97 10.74
CA LYS A 16 5.78 9.98 11.41
C LYS A 16 5.06 10.55 12.63
N ALA A 17 3.77 10.83 12.51
CA ALA A 17 2.96 11.33 13.62
C ALA A 17 2.79 10.30 14.76
N MET A 18 2.96 9.02 14.47
CA MET A 18 2.93 7.96 15.48
C MET A 18 4.19 7.92 16.35
N GLY A 19 5.28 8.54 15.91
CA GLY A 19 6.55 8.51 16.62
C GLY A 19 7.07 7.08 16.81
N THR A 20 7.47 6.70 18.01
CA THR A 20 7.98 5.36 18.32
C THR A 20 6.93 4.26 18.16
N ASP A 21 5.65 4.58 18.25
CA ASP A 21 4.57 3.61 18.03
C ASP A 21 4.50 3.11 16.59
N ALA A 22 5.11 3.81 15.63
CA ALA A 22 5.21 3.34 14.26
C ALA A 22 5.95 1.99 14.15
N ASP A 23 6.86 1.69 15.07
CA ASP A 23 7.57 0.42 15.10
C ASP A 23 6.66 -0.77 15.39
N LYS A 24 5.47 -0.52 15.89
CA LYS A 24 4.45 -1.55 16.18
C LYS A 24 3.51 -1.80 14.99
N VAL A 25 3.71 -1.09 13.88
CA VAL A 25 2.86 -1.16 12.68
C VAL A 25 3.64 -1.75 11.53
N ASN A 26 3.01 -2.65 10.79
CA ASN A 26 3.50 -3.11 9.49
C ASN A 26 2.68 -2.42 8.41
N ALA A 27 3.34 -1.64 7.58
CA ALA A 27 2.72 -1.00 6.43
C ALA A 27 3.22 -1.66 5.14
N TRP A 28 2.31 -2.32 4.44
CA TRP A 28 2.64 -3.09 3.24
C TRP A 28 2.09 -2.41 2.01
N PHE A 29 2.96 -2.17 1.04
CA PHE A 29 2.58 -1.78 -0.32
C PHE A 29 2.65 -3.01 -1.20
N VAL A 30 1.48 -3.48 -1.66
CA VAL A 30 1.40 -4.69 -2.48
C VAL A 30 1.23 -4.32 -3.94
N SER A 31 2.13 -4.80 -4.80
CA SER A 31 2.04 -4.58 -6.24
C SER A 31 0.89 -5.38 -6.84
N VAL A 32 0.18 -4.77 -7.78
CA VAL A 32 -0.76 -5.47 -8.66
C VAL A 32 -0.19 -5.61 -10.09
N ASP A 33 1.05 -5.17 -10.29
CA ASP A 33 1.73 -5.24 -11.58
C ASP A 33 3.16 -5.79 -11.42
N PRO A 34 3.31 -7.09 -11.19
CA PRO A 34 4.62 -7.69 -10.93
C PRO A 34 5.56 -7.64 -12.12
N GLU A 35 5.06 -7.42 -13.32
CA GLU A 35 5.90 -7.28 -14.51
C GLU A 35 6.76 -6.02 -14.45
N ARG A 36 6.19 -4.90 -13.94
CA ARG A 36 6.91 -3.64 -13.77
C ARG A 36 7.54 -3.49 -12.40
N ASP A 37 6.85 -3.99 -11.37
CA ASP A 37 7.22 -3.79 -9.97
C ASP A 37 8.08 -4.95 -9.48
N THR A 38 9.32 -5.00 -9.97
CA THR A 38 10.32 -5.94 -9.45
C THR A 38 10.69 -5.56 -8.01
N ALA A 39 11.27 -6.50 -7.27
CA ALA A 39 11.72 -6.23 -5.89
C ALA A 39 12.68 -5.03 -5.83
N ALA A 40 13.63 -4.96 -6.78
CA ALA A 40 14.58 -3.85 -6.84
C ALA A 40 13.90 -2.51 -7.15
N ALA A 41 12.97 -2.49 -8.10
CA ALA A 41 12.24 -1.28 -8.47
C ALA A 41 11.38 -0.77 -7.31
N MET A 42 10.70 -1.67 -6.58
CA MET A 42 9.90 -1.29 -5.42
C MET A 42 10.75 -0.76 -4.28
N LYS A 43 11.88 -1.39 -4.00
CA LYS A 43 12.81 -0.95 -2.97
C LYS A 43 13.31 0.47 -3.25
N ASP A 44 13.71 0.73 -4.48
CA ASP A 44 14.18 2.04 -4.91
C ASP A 44 13.08 3.11 -4.76
N TYR A 45 11.89 2.80 -5.25
CA TYR A 45 10.75 3.70 -5.17
C TYR A 45 10.36 4.01 -3.72
N LEU A 46 10.26 3.00 -2.87
CA LEU A 46 9.83 3.16 -1.48
C LEU A 46 10.91 3.81 -0.61
N SER A 47 12.16 3.87 -1.07
CA SER A 47 13.25 4.52 -0.34
C SER A 47 13.02 6.02 -0.12
N SER A 48 12.15 6.64 -0.91
CA SER A 48 11.77 8.05 -0.78
C SER A 48 10.68 8.30 0.27
N PHE A 49 10.16 7.25 0.89
CA PHE A 49 9.06 7.31 1.85
C PHE A 49 9.50 6.77 3.21
N ASP A 50 8.56 6.69 4.15
CA ASP A 50 8.85 6.21 5.50
C ASP A 50 9.45 4.79 5.48
N PRO A 51 10.51 4.52 6.25
CA PRO A 51 11.15 3.20 6.26
C PRO A 51 10.29 2.05 6.78
N HIS A 52 9.17 2.35 7.45
CA HIS A 52 8.21 1.33 7.87
C HIS A 52 7.36 0.79 6.71
N LEU A 53 7.34 1.50 5.58
CA LEU A 53 6.68 1.04 4.36
C LEU A 53 7.54 -0.01 3.67
N LYS A 54 6.96 -1.19 3.47
CA LYS A 54 7.62 -2.32 2.80
C LYS A 54 6.82 -2.74 1.59
N GLY A 55 7.52 -3.08 0.51
CA GLY A 55 6.89 -3.55 -0.71
C GLY A 55 6.79 -5.06 -0.76
N LEU A 56 5.69 -5.55 -1.30
CA LEU A 56 5.48 -6.95 -1.61
C LEU A 56 5.21 -7.12 -3.09
N THR A 57 5.99 -7.94 -3.74
CA THR A 57 5.79 -8.35 -5.12
C THR A 57 6.14 -9.82 -5.24
N GLY A 58 5.91 -10.43 -6.39
CA GLY A 58 6.21 -11.83 -6.58
C GLY A 58 5.84 -12.30 -7.97
N GLU A 59 5.78 -13.61 -8.15
CA GLU A 59 5.33 -14.19 -9.40
C GLU A 59 3.88 -13.80 -9.70
N PRO A 60 3.49 -13.68 -10.98
CA PRO A 60 2.14 -13.29 -11.36
C PRO A 60 1.04 -14.11 -10.69
N ALA A 61 1.25 -15.42 -10.53
CA ALA A 61 0.28 -16.30 -9.88
C ALA A 61 0.10 -15.98 -8.39
N ALA A 62 1.19 -15.62 -7.69
CA ALA A 62 1.14 -15.24 -6.28
C ALA A 62 0.43 -13.89 -6.10
N VAL A 63 0.72 -12.92 -6.96
CA VAL A 63 0.07 -11.62 -6.97
C VAL A 63 -1.44 -11.78 -7.25
N ALA A 64 -1.81 -12.63 -8.20
CA ALA A 64 -3.20 -12.91 -8.52
C ALA A 64 -3.97 -13.47 -7.31
N LYS A 65 -3.32 -14.32 -6.51
CA LYS A 65 -3.93 -14.86 -5.28
C LYS A 65 -4.23 -13.76 -4.26
N VAL A 66 -3.30 -12.81 -4.08
CA VAL A 66 -3.48 -11.68 -3.16
C VAL A 66 -4.62 -10.78 -3.65
N ILE A 67 -4.62 -10.44 -4.93
CA ILE A 67 -5.67 -9.63 -5.55
C ILE A 67 -7.05 -10.27 -5.30
N SER A 68 -7.16 -11.58 -5.54
CA SER A 68 -8.41 -12.32 -5.31
C SER A 68 -8.78 -12.38 -3.83
N ALA A 69 -7.84 -12.69 -2.95
CA ALA A 69 -8.07 -12.85 -1.52
C ALA A 69 -8.56 -11.55 -0.87
N TYR A 70 -8.01 -10.41 -1.29
CA TYR A 70 -8.41 -9.10 -0.77
C TYR A 70 -9.51 -8.43 -1.59
N ARG A 71 -10.03 -9.13 -2.59
CA ARG A 71 -11.11 -8.62 -3.47
C ARG A 71 -10.77 -7.28 -4.11
N VAL A 72 -9.52 -7.15 -4.54
CA VAL A 72 -9.02 -5.96 -5.22
C VAL A 72 -9.35 -6.08 -6.70
N TYR A 73 -9.79 -4.98 -7.30
CA TYR A 73 -9.91 -4.88 -8.75
C TYR A 73 -8.58 -4.41 -9.33
N ALA A 74 -8.08 -5.11 -10.34
CA ALA A 74 -6.86 -4.72 -11.06
C ALA A 74 -6.96 -5.20 -12.51
N ARG A 75 -6.72 -4.30 -13.46
CA ARG A 75 -6.83 -4.58 -14.89
C ARG A 75 -5.83 -3.74 -15.70
N LYS A 76 -5.17 -4.37 -16.68
CA LYS A 76 -4.37 -3.66 -17.67
C LYS A 76 -5.28 -2.88 -18.62
N VAL A 77 -4.90 -1.61 -18.86
CA VAL A 77 -5.55 -0.76 -19.84
C VAL A 77 -4.52 -0.40 -20.91
N PRO A 78 -4.63 -0.93 -22.14
CA PRO A 78 -3.68 -0.65 -23.20
C PRO A 78 -3.67 0.83 -23.57
N LEU A 79 -2.50 1.35 -23.88
CA LEU A 79 -2.28 2.70 -24.38
C LEU A 79 -1.96 2.67 -25.87
N LYS A 80 -2.10 3.83 -26.54
CA LYS A 80 -1.91 3.96 -28.00
C LYS A 80 -0.49 3.65 -28.47
N ASP A 81 0.50 3.84 -27.60
CA ASP A 81 1.92 3.65 -27.92
C ASP A 81 2.41 2.20 -27.68
N GLY A 82 1.51 1.28 -27.38
CA GLY A 82 1.84 -0.13 -27.10
C GLY A 82 2.19 -0.38 -25.63
N ASP A 83 2.24 0.65 -24.81
CA ASP A 83 2.40 0.53 -23.36
C ASP A 83 1.03 0.27 -22.71
N TYR A 84 0.99 0.21 -21.40
CA TYR A 84 -0.26 0.04 -20.67
C TYR A 84 -0.21 0.77 -19.32
N THR A 85 -1.39 1.04 -18.78
CA THR A 85 -1.56 1.47 -17.40
C THR A 85 -2.41 0.45 -16.65
N MET A 86 -2.40 0.52 -15.33
CA MET A 86 -3.23 -0.35 -14.48
C MET A 86 -4.42 0.44 -13.94
N ASP A 87 -5.60 -0.11 -14.15
CA ASP A 87 -6.80 0.33 -13.47
C ASP A 87 -7.00 -0.56 -12.24
N HIS A 88 -7.16 0.02 -11.05
CA HIS A 88 -7.18 -0.75 -9.81
C HIS A 88 -7.97 -0.07 -8.70
N THR A 89 -8.35 -0.87 -7.71
CA THR A 89 -8.96 -0.38 -6.48
C THR A 89 -7.94 0.43 -5.68
N ALA A 90 -8.33 1.64 -5.27
CA ALA A 90 -7.47 2.55 -4.50
C ALA A 90 -7.89 2.54 -3.03
N LEU A 91 -7.74 1.41 -2.36
CA LEU A 91 -8.09 1.25 -0.94
C LEU A 91 -6.87 0.88 -0.11
N ILE A 92 -6.87 1.38 1.13
CA ILE A 92 -5.92 0.97 2.15
C ILE A 92 -6.71 0.15 3.17
N TYR A 93 -6.28 -1.08 3.39
CA TYR A 93 -6.93 -1.99 4.34
C TYR A 93 -6.25 -1.88 5.70
N LEU A 94 -7.05 -1.56 6.73
CA LEU A 94 -6.60 -1.66 8.11
C LEU A 94 -6.91 -3.06 8.61
N MET A 95 -5.85 -3.78 9.01
CA MET A 95 -5.93 -5.11 9.59
C MET A 95 -5.55 -5.03 11.07
N ASP A 96 -6.19 -5.81 11.90
CA ASP A 96 -5.83 -5.89 13.32
C ASP A 96 -4.62 -6.80 13.57
N ARG A 97 -4.27 -6.98 14.84
CA ARG A 97 -3.11 -7.78 15.25
C ARG A 97 -3.23 -9.26 14.90
N ASP A 98 -4.45 -9.75 14.74
CA ASP A 98 -4.75 -11.14 14.41
C ASP A 98 -4.90 -11.36 12.90
N GLY A 99 -4.70 -10.31 12.10
CA GLY A 99 -4.83 -10.37 10.65
C GLY A 99 -6.25 -10.26 10.15
N ASN A 100 -7.19 -9.83 10.97
CA ASN A 100 -8.57 -9.62 10.57
C ASN A 100 -8.78 -8.22 10.01
N PHE A 101 -9.58 -8.14 8.96
CA PHE A 101 -9.95 -6.85 8.36
C PHE A 101 -10.82 -6.04 9.32
N VAL A 102 -10.43 -4.78 9.53
CA VAL A 102 -11.18 -3.85 10.38
C VAL A 102 -12.03 -2.90 9.53
N ALA A 103 -11.39 -2.14 8.66
CA ALA A 103 -12.05 -1.12 7.83
C ALA A 103 -11.08 -0.59 6.78
N PRO A 104 -11.59 0.08 5.72
CA PRO A 104 -10.72 0.93 4.90
C PRO A 104 -10.13 2.04 5.77
N PHE A 105 -8.84 2.31 5.60
CA PHE A 105 -8.17 3.36 6.36
C PHE A 105 -8.33 4.70 5.64
N ASN A 106 -8.92 5.66 6.34
CA ASN A 106 -9.22 6.96 5.76
C ASN A 106 -8.03 7.93 5.89
N LEU A 107 -7.49 8.36 4.74
CA LEU A 107 -6.43 9.38 4.68
C LEU A 107 -6.96 10.81 4.49
N LYS A 108 -8.26 11.00 4.34
CA LYS A 108 -8.89 12.32 4.17
C LYS A 108 -9.10 13.01 5.52
N ARG A 109 -8.01 13.14 6.28
CA ARG A 109 -7.98 13.75 7.62
C ARG A 109 -6.53 14.11 7.94
N THR A 110 -6.30 14.81 9.04
CA THR A 110 -4.91 15.15 9.41
C THR A 110 -4.11 13.89 9.76
N PRO A 111 -2.78 13.91 9.55
CA PRO A 111 -1.93 12.80 9.95
C PRO A 111 -2.07 12.45 11.44
N GLU A 112 -2.24 13.45 12.29
CA GLU A 112 -2.42 13.28 13.74
C GLU A 112 -3.72 12.54 14.07
N GLU A 113 -4.82 12.90 13.40
CA GLU A 113 -6.10 12.21 13.57
C GLU A 113 -6.02 10.75 13.11
N ALA A 114 -5.39 10.51 11.96
CA ALA A 114 -5.19 9.17 11.43
C ALA A 114 -4.29 8.34 12.35
N ALA A 115 -3.21 8.92 12.86
CA ALA A 115 -2.30 8.26 13.81
C ALA A 115 -3.03 7.89 15.12
N LYS A 116 -3.85 8.78 15.63
CA LYS A 116 -4.65 8.52 16.85
C LYS A 116 -5.60 7.34 16.66
N ASP A 117 -6.25 7.27 15.51
CA ASP A 117 -7.14 6.15 15.18
C ASP A 117 -6.36 4.83 15.09
N LEU A 118 -5.23 4.85 14.41
CA LEU A 118 -4.40 3.65 14.24
C LEU A 118 -3.86 3.13 15.58
N LYS A 119 -3.50 4.01 16.50
CA LYS A 119 -3.02 3.63 17.85
C LYS A 119 -4.04 2.82 18.65
N ARG A 120 -5.32 2.93 18.34
CA ARG A 120 -6.39 2.16 19.01
C ARG A 120 -6.26 0.66 18.79
N TYR A 121 -5.51 0.23 17.78
CA TYR A 121 -5.37 -1.17 17.38
C TYR A 121 -4.00 -1.77 17.75
N LEU A 122 -3.17 -1.03 18.44
CA LEU A 122 -1.85 -1.50 18.87
C LEU A 122 -1.88 -2.43 20.08
#